data_a57e9033ebac45eaef4ee39629a3b6ae
#
_entry.id   a57e9033ebac45eaef4ee39629a3b6ae
#
_cell.length_a   1.000
_cell.length_b   1.000
_cell.length_c   1.000
_cell.angle_alpha   90.00
_cell.angle_beta   90.00
_cell.angle_gamma   90.00
#
_symmetry.space_group_name_H-M   'P 1'
#
loop_
_entity.id
_entity.type
_entity.pdbx_description
1 polymer ?
#
loop_
_entity_poly.entity_id
_entity_poly.type
_entity_poly.pdbx_seq_one_letter_code
_entity_poly.pdbx_strand_id
1 'polypeptide(L)'
;FISDGNSLQYFSEHAAGTLTLSAGPISSQVIQIGGIYYTWGSNVDAGTPAGTSSNPWIIALGTGGANQAANDALSLANLAAAINFSGTSGITYSSALAGARTDITAQAPPIGTTLVVQAIANDTSGNSISTTVPSGSGLAWGATTLTGGGGTALQTVTGMGASEVPKALASVSGYVLVSVANTSKFYWLNPGEVTIDPLNFASKESNPDNILDMLTVGDNVLICGNGSAENWYATGTFAAPFAPIEGRVYQRGVIEGTPVVVRDSVVLVGDDGVVYEIGYQFGTSSQWGVHPISNSGIAERIRTQLRREQGLVP
;
A
#
# COMPACT_ATOMS: atom_id res chain seq x y z
N PHE A 1 1.00 -2.95 -9.39
CA PHE A 1 -0.33 -2.33 -9.29
C PHE A 1 -0.73 -1.76 -10.64
N ILE A 2 -2.01 -1.81 -10.96
CA ILE A 2 -2.62 -1.29 -12.19
C ILE A 2 -3.93 -0.60 -11.81
N SER A 3 -4.19 0.58 -12.37
CA SER A 3 -5.51 1.22 -12.31
C SER A 3 -6.17 1.19 -13.69
N ASP A 4 -7.41 0.76 -13.75
CA ASP A 4 -8.24 0.77 -14.97
C ASP A 4 -9.20 1.98 -15.01
N GLY A 5 -9.04 2.93 -14.08
CA GLY A 5 -9.91 4.08 -13.91
C GLY A 5 -11.22 3.81 -13.16
N ASN A 6 -11.48 2.55 -12.74
CA ASN A 6 -12.61 2.15 -11.91
C ASN A 6 -12.14 1.45 -10.62
N SER A 7 -11.07 0.69 -10.72
CA SER A 7 -10.50 -0.07 -9.59
C SER A 7 -8.98 0.00 -9.60
N LEU A 8 -8.39 -0.11 -8.41
CA LEU A 8 -6.99 -0.38 -8.23
C LEU A 8 -6.80 -1.88 -8.09
N GLN A 9 -5.90 -2.47 -8.86
CA GLN A 9 -5.66 -3.89 -8.91
C GLN A 9 -4.17 -4.21 -8.80
N TYR A 10 -3.86 -5.42 -8.34
CA TYR A 10 -2.49 -5.92 -8.27
C TYR A 10 -2.41 -7.38 -8.72
N PHE A 11 -1.25 -7.80 -9.21
CA PHE A 11 -0.93 -9.21 -9.35
C PHE A 11 -0.29 -9.71 -8.06
N SER A 12 -0.80 -10.82 -7.53
CA SER A 12 -0.13 -11.59 -6.51
C SER A 12 0.42 -12.86 -7.14
N GLU A 13 1.73 -13.02 -7.11
CA GLU A 13 2.37 -14.29 -7.48
C GLU A 13 2.24 -15.33 -6.38
N HIS A 14 2.03 -14.89 -5.15
CA HIS A 14 1.90 -15.70 -3.94
C HIS A 14 0.44 -15.81 -3.51
N ALA A 15 0.02 -17.00 -3.14
CA ALA A 15 -1.29 -17.16 -2.50
C ALA A 15 -1.30 -16.43 -1.16
N ALA A 16 -2.38 -15.70 -0.89
CA ALA A 16 -2.52 -14.94 0.35
C ALA A 16 -3.91 -15.16 0.98
N GLY A 17 -3.98 -14.91 2.29
CA GLY A 17 -5.23 -14.91 3.05
C GLY A 17 -5.16 -13.90 4.18
N THR A 18 -6.30 -13.31 4.51
CA THR A 18 -6.41 -12.33 5.59
C THR A 18 -7.18 -12.93 6.76
N LEU A 19 -6.55 -12.94 7.92
CA LEU A 19 -7.19 -13.22 9.20
C LEU A 19 -7.68 -11.92 9.81
N THR A 20 -8.97 -11.82 10.07
CA THR A 20 -9.60 -10.64 10.69
C THR A 20 -10.10 -11.00 12.09
N LEU A 21 -9.82 -10.13 13.05
CA LEU A 21 -10.34 -10.22 14.41
C LEU A 21 -11.39 -9.13 14.63
N SER A 22 -12.65 -9.52 14.81
CA SER A 22 -13.80 -8.60 14.87
C SER A 22 -14.35 -8.38 16.29
N ALA A 23 -14.03 -9.23 17.25
CA ALA A 23 -14.54 -9.07 18.62
C ALA A 23 -13.79 -9.91 19.66
N GLY A 24 -13.45 -9.28 20.78
CA GLY A 24 -13.16 -9.92 22.05
C GLY A 24 -11.79 -10.59 22.20
N PRO A 25 -11.46 -11.01 23.40
CA PRO A 25 -10.22 -11.71 23.66
C PRO A 25 -10.19 -13.07 22.93
N ILE A 26 -9.08 -13.36 22.27
CA ILE A 26 -8.86 -14.60 21.51
C ILE A 26 -8.18 -15.69 22.33
N SER A 27 -8.12 -15.52 23.65
CA SER A 27 -7.54 -16.51 24.56
C SER A 27 -8.17 -17.89 24.36
N SER A 28 -7.31 -18.90 24.23
CA SER A 28 -7.67 -20.30 24.00
C SER A 28 -8.39 -20.59 22.66
N GLN A 29 -8.54 -19.61 21.78
CA GLN A 29 -9.01 -19.86 20.42
C GLN A 29 -7.91 -20.56 19.62
N VAL A 30 -8.27 -21.57 18.85
CA VAL A 30 -7.33 -22.34 18.04
C VAL A 30 -7.55 -22.01 16.57
N ILE A 31 -6.50 -21.58 15.88
CA ILE A 31 -6.50 -21.40 14.42
C ILE A 31 -5.60 -22.43 13.77
N GLN A 32 -5.86 -22.73 12.51
CA GLN A 32 -5.00 -23.58 11.68
C GLN A 32 -4.56 -22.80 10.43
N ILE A 33 -3.30 -22.99 10.06
CA ILE A 33 -2.73 -22.51 8.80
C ILE A 33 -1.84 -23.62 8.24
N GLY A 34 -2.23 -24.23 7.12
CA GLY A 34 -1.46 -25.26 6.44
C GLY A 34 -1.13 -26.49 7.32
N GLY A 35 -2.10 -26.94 8.11
CA GLY A 35 -1.92 -28.10 9.00
C GLY A 35 -1.23 -27.83 10.33
N ILE A 36 -0.73 -26.62 10.56
CA ILE A 36 -0.14 -26.17 11.83
C ILE A 36 -1.16 -25.37 12.63
N TYR A 37 -1.26 -25.68 13.93
CA TYR A 37 -2.24 -25.10 14.83
C TYR A 37 -1.58 -24.11 15.78
N TYR A 38 -2.25 -23.00 16.03
CA TYR A 38 -1.84 -21.93 16.95
C TYR A 38 -3.00 -21.59 17.90
N THR A 39 -2.65 -21.20 19.12
CA THR A 39 -3.61 -20.70 20.12
C THR A 39 -2.97 -19.56 20.90
N TRP A 40 -3.77 -18.73 21.55
CA TRP A 40 -3.29 -17.64 22.40
C TRP A 40 -3.45 -17.97 23.87
N GLY A 41 -2.41 -17.65 24.65
CA GLY A 41 -2.40 -17.87 26.10
C GLY A 41 -1.46 -16.93 26.82
N SER A 42 -1.61 -16.85 28.14
CA SER A 42 -0.74 -16.06 29.01
C SER A 42 0.59 -16.74 29.34
N ASN A 43 0.65 -18.06 29.21
CA ASN A 43 1.89 -18.86 29.35
C ASN A 43 2.14 -19.64 28.06
N VAL A 44 3.12 -19.17 27.30
CA VAL A 44 3.44 -19.72 25.96
C VAL A 44 4.07 -21.11 25.99
N ASP A 45 4.58 -21.56 27.13
CA ASP A 45 5.17 -22.88 27.35
C ASP A 45 4.29 -23.82 28.19
N ALA A 46 2.99 -23.51 28.34
CA ALA A 46 2.07 -24.37 29.06
C ALA A 46 1.87 -25.72 28.32
N GLY A 47 1.93 -26.81 29.05
CA GLY A 47 1.80 -28.14 28.47
C GLY A 47 2.98 -28.56 27.61
N THR A 48 2.70 -29.16 26.45
CA THR A 48 3.71 -29.61 25.48
C THR A 48 3.35 -29.10 24.08
N PRO A 49 3.51 -27.81 23.80
CA PRO A 49 3.16 -27.27 22.48
C PRO A 49 3.95 -27.95 21.35
N ALA A 50 3.27 -28.34 20.29
CA ALA A 50 3.83 -29.08 19.16
C ALA A 50 3.24 -28.70 17.80
N GLY A 51 2.36 -27.68 17.74
CA GLY A 51 1.71 -27.22 16.51
C GLY A 51 0.66 -28.18 15.95
N THR A 52 0.19 -29.16 16.74
CA THR A 52 -0.87 -30.10 16.36
C THR A 52 -2.24 -29.63 16.86
N SER A 53 -3.32 -30.26 16.40
CA SER A 53 -4.69 -29.93 16.85
C SER A 53 -4.91 -30.13 18.35
N SER A 54 -4.26 -31.14 18.94
CA SER A 54 -4.32 -31.42 20.40
C SER A 54 -3.32 -30.59 21.21
N ASN A 55 -2.20 -30.20 20.61
CA ASN A 55 -1.13 -29.42 21.24
C ASN A 55 -0.68 -28.28 20.32
N PRO A 56 -1.50 -27.24 20.15
CA PRO A 56 -1.16 -26.13 19.26
C PRO A 56 0.06 -25.34 19.79
N TRP A 57 0.75 -24.62 18.91
CA TRP A 57 1.73 -23.62 19.33
C TRP A 57 1.03 -22.52 20.12
N ILE A 58 1.52 -22.23 21.31
CA ILE A 58 0.96 -21.15 22.13
C ILE A 58 1.67 -19.84 21.81
N ILE A 59 0.87 -18.85 21.49
CA ILE A 59 1.28 -17.48 21.17
C ILE A 59 0.88 -16.59 22.34
N ALA A 60 1.73 -15.63 22.70
CA ALA A 60 1.42 -14.70 23.77
C ALA A 60 0.16 -13.87 23.43
N LEU A 61 -0.80 -13.85 24.36
CA LEU A 61 -1.94 -12.98 24.28
C LEU A 61 -1.48 -11.53 24.42
N GLY A 62 -1.90 -10.64 23.53
CA GLY A 62 -1.61 -9.22 23.63
C GLY A 62 -2.27 -8.61 24.86
N THR A 63 -1.48 -7.95 25.67
CA THR A 63 -1.91 -7.24 26.90
C THR A 63 -1.17 -5.91 27.03
N GLY A 64 -1.73 -4.98 27.79
CA GLY A 64 -1.11 -3.68 28.02
C GLY A 64 -1.38 -2.63 26.95
N GLY A 65 -2.20 -2.94 25.95
CA GLY A 65 -2.70 -1.95 24.99
C GLY A 65 -3.71 -1.00 25.63
N ALA A 66 -3.91 0.16 25.02
CA ALA A 66 -4.80 1.21 25.51
C ALA A 66 -6.29 0.77 25.54
N ASN A 67 -6.66 -0.20 24.72
CA ASN A 67 -8.02 -0.74 24.62
C ASN A 67 -7.98 -2.18 24.04
N GLN A 68 -9.16 -2.81 23.90
CA GLN A 68 -9.24 -4.17 23.35
C GLN A 68 -8.67 -4.29 21.94
N ALA A 69 -8.95 -3.35 21.05
CA ALA A 69 -8.41 -3.37 19.69
C ALA A 69 -6.87 -3.32 19.66
N ALA A 70 -6.26 -2.56 20.56
CA ALA A 70 -4.80 -2.54 20.70
C ALA A 70 -4.25 -3.87 21.22
N ASN A 71 -4.94 -4.53 22.16
CA ASN A 71 -4.56 -5.88 22.60
C ASN A 71 -4.72 -6.92 21.52
N ASP A 72 -5.77 -6.80 20.71
CA ASP A 72 -6.01 -7.68 19.56
C ASP A 72 -4.92 -7.53 18.50
N ALA A 73 -4.54 -6.29 18.19
CA ALA A 73 -3.41 -6.02 17.28
C ALA A 73 -2.09 -6.60 17.81
N LEU A 74 -1.81 -6.48 19.11
CA LEU A 74 -0.64 -7.11 19.75
C LEU A 74 -0.69 -8.64 19.66
N SER A 75 -1.86 -9.25 19.83
CA SER A 75 -2.03 -10.69 19.70
C SER A 75 -1.74 -11.17 18.27
N LEU A 76 -2.21 -10.44 17.27
CA LEU A 76 -1.92 -10.73 15.85
C LEU A 76 -0.44 -10.49 15.52
N ALA A 77 0.19 -9.46 16.11
CA ALA A 77 1.63 -9.20 15.96
C ALA A 77 2.46 -10.36 16.53
N ASN A 78 2.06 -10.92 17.67
CA ASN A 78 2.71 -12.08 18.25
C ASN A 78 2.55 -13.34 17.38
N LEU A 79 1.39 -13.51 16.73
CA LEU A 79 1.19 -14.58 15.75
C LEU A 79 2.09 -14.39 14.52
N ALA A 80 2.15 -13.18 13.97
CA ALA A 80 3.07 -12.87 12.87
C ALA A 80 4.53 -13.15 13.25
N ALA A 81 4.92 -12.77 14.47
CA ALA A 81 6.27 -13.04 14.99
C ALA A 81 6.55 -14.55 15.13
N ALA A 82 5.56 -15.35 15.51
CA ALA A 82 5.70 -16.81 15.57
C ALA A 82 5.86 -17.44 14.17
N ILE A 83 5.05 -17.01 13.20
CA ILE A 83 5.13 -17.48 11.82
C ILE A 83 6.50 -17.14 11.22
N ASN A 84 6.98 -15.92 11.40
CA ASN A 84 8.23 -15.41 10.85
C ASN A 84 9.46 -15.72 11.71
N PHE A 85 9.28 -16.28 12.91
CA PHE A 85 10.32 -16.52 13.90
C PHE A 85 11.12 -15.25 14.26
N SER A 86 10.42 -14.12 14.40
CA SER A 86 11.03 -12.80 14.62
C SER A 86 10.82 -12.23 16.04
N GLY A 87 10.09 -12.95 16.89
CA GLY A 87 9.85 -12.57 18.31
C GLY A 87 10.86 -13.21 19.27
N THR A 88 10.54 -13.11 20.57
CA THR A 88 11.34 -13.72 21.63
C THR A 88 10.76 -15.08 22.04
N SER A 89 11.53 -16.15 21.83
CA SER A 89 11.18 -17.51 22.24
C SER A 89 10.91 -17.58 23.75
N GLY A 90 9.85 -18.30 24.16
CA GLY A 90 9.41 -18.39 25.54
C GLY A 90 8.68 -17.15 26.09
N ILE A 91 8.58 -16.07 25.31
CA ILE A 91 7.88 -14.82 25.65
C ILE A 91 6.79 -14.49 24.62
N THR A 92 7.14 -14.36 23.36
CA THR A 92 6.22 -14.04 22.26
C THR A 92 5.47 -15.29 21.78
N TYR A 93 6.14 -16.42 21.76
CA TYR A 93 5.63 -17.73 21.37
C TYR A 93 6.37 -18.84 22.12
N SER A 94 5.84 -20.06 22.08
CA SER A 94 6.41 -21.22 22.75
C SER A 94 7.89 -21.41 22.44
N SER A 95 8.68 -21.69 23.48
CA SER A 95 10.12 -21.98 23.37
C SER A 95 10.41 -23.26 22.56
N ALA A 96 9.43 -24.15 22.42
CA ALA A 96 9.54 -25.36 21.61
C ALA A 96 9.41 -25.08 20.09
N LEU A 97 8.98 -23.89 19.67
CA LEU A 97 8.97 -23.50 18.26
C LEU A 97 10.42 -23.28 17.79
N ALA A 98 10.87 -24.10 16.85
CA ALA A 98 12.29 -24.21 16.50
C ALA A 98 12.72 -23.36 15.28
N GLY A 99 11.80 -22.68 14.59
CA GLY A 99 12.12 -21.86 13.40
C GLY A 99 10.90 -21.26 12.73
N ALA A 100 11.17 -20.40 11.75
CA ALA A 100 10.14 -19.82 10.89
C ALA A 100 9.43 -20.89 10.06
N ARG A 101 8.21 -20.61 9.67
CA ARG A 101 7.51 -21.41 8.66
C ARG A 101 8.28 -21.36 7.34
N THR A 102 8.31 -22.48 6.63
CA THR A 102 9.00 -22.60 5.32
C THR A 102 8.04 -22.51 4.14
N ASP A 103 6.73 -22.52 4.41
CA ASP A 103 5.67 -22.51 3.42
C ASP A 103 4.90 -21.18 3.37
N ILE A 104 4.92 -20.42 4.47
CA ILE A 104 4.23 -19.14 4.59
C ILE A 104 5.07 -18.07 5.29
N THR A 105 4.74 -16.83 5.05
CA THR A 105 5.18 -15.65 5.82
C THR A 105 3.96 -14.85 6.26
N ALA A 106 4.09 -14.06 7.31
CA ALA A 106 3.05 -13.18 7.81
C ALA A 106 3.49 -11.73 7.74
N GLN A 107 2.60 -10.84 7.35
CA GLN A 107 2.84 -9.40 7.35
C GLN A 107 3.08 -8.90 8.79
N ALA A 108 4.15 -8.16 8.99
CA ALA A 108 4.49 -7.57 10.27
C ALA A 108 4.91 -6.09 10.10
N PRO A 109 4.29 -5.14 10.84
CA PRO A 109 3.18 -5.34 11.79
C PRO A 109 1.85 -5.65 11.09
N PRO A 110 0.86 -6.25 11.79
CA PRO A 110 -0.51 -6.34 11.33
C PRO A 110 -1.14 -4.96 11.14
N ILE A 111 -2.16 -4.87 10.28
CA ILE A 111 -2.91 -3.63 10.07
C ILE A 111 -4.16 -3.65 10.97
N GLY A 112 -4.13 -2.86 12.04
CA GLY A 112 -5.23 -2.83 13.00
C GLY A 112 -5.52 -4.24 13.55
N THR A 113 -6.71 -4.76 13.28
CA THR A 113 -7.15 -6.10 13.69
C THR A 113 -7.13 -7.12 12.55
N THR A 114 -6.28 -6.90 11.53
CA THR A 114 -6.10 -7.82 10.40
C THR A 114 -4.65 -8.27 10.27
N LEU A 115 -4.45 -9.54 9.92
CA LEU A 115 -3.17 -10.14 9.62
C LEU A 115 -3.21 -10.79 8.24
N VAL A 116 -2.35 -10.37 7.35
CA VAL A 116 -2.15 -11.02 6.06
C VAL A 116 -1.11 -12.11 6.20
N VAL A 117 -1.44 -13.31 5.73
CA VAL A 117 -0.52 -14.45 5.60
C VAL A 117 -0.39 -14.78 4.12
N GLN A 118 0.85 -15.02 3.69
CA GLN A 118 1.18 -15.23 2.29
C GLN A 118 2.03 -16.49 2.14
N ALA A 119 1.75 -17.29 1.11
CA ALA A 119 2.61 -18.43 0.76
C ALA A 119 4.01 -17.92 0.32
N ILE A 120 5.06 -18.66 0.66
CA ILE A 120 6.42 -18.36 0.18
C ILE A 120 6.56 -18.79 -1.29
N ALA A 121 5.90 -19.88 -1.67
CA ALA A 121 5.86 -20.30 -3.06
C ALA A 121 5.09 -19.29 -3.93
N ASN A 122 5.66 -18.92 -5.07
CA ASN A 122 5.08 -17.98 -6.04
C ASN A 122 4.31 -18.71 -7.18
N ASP A 123 3.71 -19.83 -6.86
CA ASP A 123 2.94 -20.67 -7.77
C ASP A 123 1.58 -21.05 -7.18
N THR A 124 0.85 -21.94 -7.86
CA THR A 124 -0.47 -22.39 -7.43
C THR A 124 -0.47 -23.29 -6.19
N SER A 125 0.69 -23.79 -5.74
CA SER A 125 0.77 -24.69 -4.58
C SER A 125 0.30 -24.01 -3.30
N GLY A 126 0.55 -22.71 -3.16
CA GLY A 126 0.06 -21.91 -2.04
C GLY A 126 -1.47 -21.87 -1.91
N ASN A 127 -2.22 -22.06 -3.00
CA ASN A 127 -3.69 -22.06 -2.99
C ASN A 127 -4.29 -23.28 -2.26
N SER A 128 -3.49 -24.30 -1.96
CA SER A 128 -3.89 -25.48 -1.17
C SER A 128 -3.66 -25.35 0.32
N ILE A 129 -3.00 -24.27 0.78
CA ILE A 129 -2.72 -24.03 2.20
C ILE A 129 -4.04 -23.70 2.89
N SER A 130 -4.53 -24.64 3.72
CA SER A 130 -5.80 -24.51 4.41
C SER A 130 -5.75 -23.48 5.54
N THR A 131 -6.85 -22.80 5.75
CA THR A 131 -7.04 -21.82 6.83
C THR A 131 -8.34 -22.09 7.55
N THR A 132 -8.29 -22.28 8.85
CA THR A 132 -9.51 -22.50 9.65
C THR A 132 -9.47 -21.72 10.95
N VAL A 133 -10.66 -21.37 11.44
CA VAL A 133 -10.92 -20.78 12.76
C VAL A 133 -12.10 -21.47 13.40
N PRO A 134 -12.22 -21.46 14.75
CA PRO A 134 -13.41 -21.97 15.42
C PRO A 134 -14.64 -21.16 15.07
N SER A 135 -15.78 -21.80 14.91
CA SER A 135 -17.06 -21.12 14.72
C SER A 135 -17.41 -20.24 15.94
N GLY A 136 -17.82 -19.00 15.70
CA GLY A 136 -18.22 -18.06 16.75
C GLY A 136 -17.07 -17.44 17.55
N SER A 137 -15.83 -17.53 17.07
CA SER A 137 -14.64 -17.05 17.79
C SER A 137 -14.34 -15.56 17.66
N GLY A 138 -15.08 -14.80 16.87
CA GLY A 138 -14.73 -13.41 16.51
C GLY A 138 -13.53 -13.32 15.56
N LEU A 139 -12.93 -14.45 15.19
CA LEU A 139 -11.90 -14.57 14.16
C LEU A 139 -12.54 -15.04 12.85
N ALA A 140 -12.07 -14.53 11.72
CA ALA A 140 -12.51 -14.97 10.40
C ALA A 140 -11.35 -14.95 9.41
N TRP A 141 -11.24 -16.01 8.60
CA TRP A 141 -10.44 -15.98 7.38
C TRP A 141 -11.31 -15.54 6.21
N GLY A 142 -10.74 -14.82 5.26
CA GLY A 142 -11.42 -14.42 4.03
C GLY A 142 -11.84 -15.61 3.15
N ALA A 143 -11.13 -16.74 3.27
CA ALA A 143 -11.41 -18.01 2.56
C ALA A 143 -10.92 -19.21 3.38
N THR A 144 -11.30 -20.43 2.99
CA THR A 144 -10.86 -21.68 3.64
C THR A 144 -9.46 -22.14 3.24
N THR A 145 -8.88 -21.48 2.26
CA THR A 145 -7.48 -21.66 1.82
C THR A 145 -6.90 -20.29 1.46
N LEU A 146 -5.57 -20.19 1.39
CA LEU A 146 -4.93 -19.06 0.73
C LEU A 146 -5.34 -19.06 -0.76
N THR A 147 -5.38 -17.91 -1.39
CA THR A 147 -5.84 -17.73 -2.77
C THR A 147 -4.94 -16.76 -3.54
N GLY A 148 -5.01 -16.79 -4.88
CA GLY A 148 -4.29 -15.84 -5.75
C GLY A 148 -2.87 -16.25 -6.11
N GLY A 149 -2.40 -17.43 -5.68
CA GLY A 149 -1.10 -17.95 -6.09
C GLY A 149 -1.11 -18.38 -7.56
N GLY A 150 0.03 -18.20 -8.23
CA GLY A 150 0.20 -18.52 -9.66
C GLY A 150 -0.18 -17.41 -10.62
N GLY A 151 -0.47 -16.21 -10.14
CA GLY A 151 -0.33 -14.91 -10.84
C GLY A 151 -1.13 -14.64 -12.11
N THR A 152 -2.26 -15.31 -12.38
CA THR A 152 -3.05 -15.00 -13.59
C THR A 152 -4.28 -14.12 -13.34
N ALA A 153 -4.72 -13.95 -12.12
CA ALA A 153 -5.89 -13.14 -11.78
C ALA A 153 -5.49 -11.84 -11.09
N LEU A 154 -5.98 -10.72 -11.61
CA LEU A 154 -5.89 -9.43 -10.93
C LEU A 154 -6.74 -9.45 -9.67
N GLN A 155 -6.15 -9.03 -8.56
CA GLN A 155 -6.83 -8.85 -7.28
C GLN A 155 -7.20 -7.38 -7.10
N THR A 156 -8.39 -7.10 -6.56
CA THR A 156 -8.80 -5.72 -6.27
C THR A 156 -8.19 -5.26 -4.96
N VAL A 157 -7.54 -4.10 -4.97
CA VAL A 157 -7.10 -3.40 -3.76
C VAL A 157 -8.32 -2.83 -3.06
N THR A 158 -8.47 -3.10 -1.78
CA THR A 158 -9.57 -2.60 -0.96
C THR A 158 -9.11 -1.47 -0.03
N GLY A 159 -10.04 -0.75 0.59
CA GLY A 159 -9.77 0.28 1.61
C GLY A 159 -9.96 1.72 1.14
N MET A 160 -10.13 1.97 -0.16
CA MET A 160 -10.62 3.28 -0.64
C MET A 160 -12.10 3.47 -0.26
N GLY A 161 -12.55 4.71 -0.18
CA GLY A 161 -13.97 5.02 0.02
C GLY A 161 -14.85 4.42 -1.08
N ALA A 162 -16.07 4.00 -0.74
CA ALA A 162 -16.96 3.24 -1.62
C ALA A 162 -17.30 3.94 -2.97
N SER A 163 -17.19 5.27 -3.03
CA SER A 163 -17.43 6.08 -4.24
C SER A 163 -16.15 6.68 -4.83
N GLU A 164 -14.99 6.35 -4.26
CA GLU A 164 -13.72 6.88 -4.72
C GLU A 164 -13.15 6.02 -5.84
N VAL A 165 -12.69 6.68 -6.89
CA VAL A 165 -12.16 6.04 -8.09
C VAL A 165 -10.65 6.30 -8.16
N PRO A 166 -9.80 5.27 -8.26
CA PRO A 166 -8.36 5.44 -8.41
C PRO A 166 -8.05 6.02 -9.80
N LYS A 167 -7.05 6.92 -9.87
CA LYS A 167 -6.66 7.55 -11.14
C LYS A 167 -5.17 7.35 -11.45
N ALA A 168 -4.31 8.15 -10.86
CA ALA A 168 -2.88 8.10 -11.10
C ALA A 168 -2.14 7.29 -10.02
N LEU A 169 -1.05 6.66 -10.41
CA LEU A 169 -0.20 5.85 -9.54
C LEU A 169 1.24 6.36 -9.57
N ALA A 170 1.87 6.35 -8.41
CA ALA A 170 3.32 6.54 -8.29
C ALA A 170 3.88 5.57 -7.25
N SER A 171 5.18 5.24 -7.36
CA SER A 171 5.86 4.41 -6.37
C SER A 171 7.15 5.09 -5.94
N VAL A 172 7.35 5.28 -4.64
CA VAL A 172 8.55 5.90 -4.08
C VAL A 172 8.88 5.29 -2.73
N SER A 173 10.15 5.01 -2.48
CA SER A 173 10.65 4.45 -1.20
C SER A 173 9.89 3.21 -0.72
N GLY A 174 9.42 2.37 -1.65
CA GLY A 174 8.64 1.16 -1.35
C GLY A 174 7.15 1.38 -1.11
N TYR A 175 6.68 2.62 -1.00
CA TYR A 175 5.26 2.98 -0.95
C TYR A 175 4.65 3.00 -2.35
N VAL A 176 3.35 2.72 -2.44
CA VAL A 176 2.54 2.97 -3.65
C VAL A 176 1.52 4.05 -3.33
N LEU A 177 1.54 5.13 -4.09
CA LEU A 177 0.58 6.23 -3.99
C LEU A 177 -0.48 6.07 -5.07
N VAL A 178 -1.72 6.38 -4.72
CA VAL A 178 -2.86 6.36 -5.65
C VAL A 178 -3.71 7.61 -5.46
N SER A 179 -3.91 8.38 -6.51
CA SER A 179 -4.81 9.54 -6.46
C SER A 179 -6.27 9.14 -6.61
N VAL A 180 -7.15 9.95 -6.04
CA VAL A 180 -8.60 9.83 -6.18
C VAL A 180 -9.07 10.77 -7.29
N ALA A 181 -9.78 10.22 -8.26
CA ALA A 181 -10.28 10.97 -9.41
C ALA A 181 -11.12 12.18 -9.00
N ASN A 182 -10.93 13.30 -9.69
CA ASN A 182 -11.65 14.56 -9.47
C ASN A 182 -11.49 15.18 -8.07
N THR A 183 -10.42 14.88 -7.39
CA THR A 183 -10.09 15.42 -6.06
C THR A 183 -8.60 15.80 -5.98
N SER A 184 -8.24 16.54 -4.92
CA SER A 184 -6.84 16.79 -4.53
C SER A 184 -6.26 15.68 -3.65
N LYS A 185 -7.05 14.62 -3.35
CA LYS A 185 -6.72 13.55 -2.40
C LYS A 185 -5.93 12.45 -3.07
N PHE A 186 -4.98 11.89 -2.32
CA PHE A 186 -4.31 10.65 -2.65
C PHE A 186 -4.14 9.78 -1.40
N TYR A 187 -4.12 8.48 -1.61
CA TYR A 187 -3.80 7.46 -0.61
C TYR A 187 -2.39 6.93 -0.80
N TRP A 188 -1.86 6.27 0.21
CA TRP A 188 -0.68 5.43 0.06
C TRP A 188 -0.90 4.04 0.67
N LEU A 189 -0.23 3.06 0.08
CA LEU A 189 -0.03 1.73 0.65
C LEU A 189 1.39 1.69 1.22
N ASN A 190 1.53 1.16 2.44
CA ASN A 190 2.85 0.95 3.01
C ASN A 190 3.60 -0.16 2.26
N PRO A 191 4.94 -0.23 2.39
CA PRO A 191 5.73 -1.28 1.75
C PRO A 191 5.22 -2.69 2.09
N GLY A 192 4.91 -3.47 1.04
CA GLY A 192 4.40 -4.83 1.17
C GLY A 192 2.87 -4.95 1.37
N GLU A 193 2.15 -3.85 1.53
CA GLU A 193 0.70 -3.86 1.67
C GLU A 193 -0.02 -3.92 0.32
N VAL A 194 -1.19 -4.57 0.32
CA VAL A 194 -2.11 -4.67 -0.83
C VAL A 194 -3.52 -4.20 -0.47
N THR A 195 -3.68 -3.62 0.73
CA THR A 195 -4.92 -3.02 1.22
C THR A 195 -4.60 -1.62 1.71
N ILE A 196 -5.40 -0.65 1.30
CA ILE A 196 -5.28 0.74 1.74
C ILE A 196 -5.92 0.87 3.12
N ASP A 197 -5.18 1.40 4.09
CA ASP A 197 -5.81 1.91 5.32
C ASP A 197 -6.57 3.20 4.96
N PRO A 198 -7.88 3.30 5.23
CA PRO A 198 -8.66 4.51 4.95
C PRO A 198 -8.14 5.79 5.59
N LEU A 199 -7.29 5.67 6.61
CA LEU A 199 -6.64 6.81 7.29
C LEU A 199 -5.30 7.20 6.64
N ASN A 200 -4.76 6.38 5.74
CA ASN A 200 -3.52 6.63 5.04
C ASN A 200 -3.76 7.50 3.79
N PHE A 201 -4.11 8.77 3.99
CA PHE A 201 -4.32 9.71 2.90
C PHE A 201 -3.74 11.10 3.21
N ALA A 202 -3.46 11.84 2.15
CA ALA A 202 -3.19 13.27 2.18
C ALA A 202 -3.87 13.97 1.00
N SER A 203 -3.81 15.29 0.99
CA SER A 203 -4.31 16.11 -0.10
C SER A 203 -3.27 17.15 -0.48
N LYS A 204 -3.24 17.56 -1.74
CA LYS A 204 -2.48 18.75 -2.15
C LYS A 204 -2.92 19.94 -1.30
N GLU A 205 -1.98 20.56 -0.60
CA GLU A 205 -2.29 21.60 0.39
C GLU A 205 -2.13 23.01 -0.14
N SER A 206 -1.11 23.23 -0.97
CA SER A 206 -0.78 24.57 -1.46
C SER A 206 -1.80 25.08 -2.49
N ASN A 207 -2.33 24.18 -3.30
CA ASN A 207 -3.42 24.45 -4.21
C ASN A 207 -4.27 23.17 -4.35
N PRO A 208 -5.44 23.09 -3.71
CA PRO A 208 -6.25 21.88 -3.64
C PRO A 208 -7.06 21.65 -4.93
N ASP A 209 -6.38 21.64 -6.06
CA ASP A 209 -6.93 21.32 -7.38
C ASP A 209 -6.89 19.80 -7.65
N ASN A 210 -7.64 19.36 -8.66
CA ASN A 210 -7.75 17.95 -8.99
C ASN A 210 -6.40 17.35 -9.45
N ILE A 211 -6.00 16.23 -8.87
CA ILE A 211 -4.82 15.49 -9.30
C ILE A 211 -5.13 14.81 -10.63
N LEU A 212 -4.30 15.07 -11.63
CA LEU A 212 -4.38 14.47 -12.96
C LEU A 212 -3.35 13.35 -13.14
N ASP A 213 -2.14 13.55 -12.62
CA ASP A 213 -1.04 12.60 -12.74
C ASP A 213 -0.09 12.66 -11.54
N MET A 214 0.66 11.57 -11.32
CA MET A 214 1.70 11.48 -10.29
C MET A 214 2.92 10.77 -10.86
N LEU A 215 4.12 11.35 -10.68
CA LEU A 215 5.35 10.80 -11.22
C LEU A 215 6.44 10.75 -10.15
N THR A 216 7.15 9.64 -10.11
CA THR A 216 8.32 9.49 -9.26
C THR A 216 9.55 10.06 -9.97
N VAL A 217 10.26 10.97 -9.30
CA VAL A 217 11.49 11.58 -9.77
C VAL A 217 12.54 11.48 -8.67
N GLY A 218 13.48 10.57 -8.82
CA GLY A 218 14.40 10.20 -7.75
C GLY A 218 13.65 9.71 -6.51
N ASP A 219 13.90 10.31 -5.37
CA ASP A 219 13.25 9.96 -4.09
C ASP A 219 11.99 10.81 -3.80
N ASN A 220 11.46 11.51 -4.80
CA ASN A 220 10.32 12.41 -4.67
C ASN A 220 9.17 12.01 -5.60
N VAL A 221 7.98 12.51 -5.30
CA VAL A 221 6.81 12.39 -6.16
C VAL A 221 6.38 13.78 -6.60
N LEU A 222 6.30 14.01 -7.90
CA LEU A 222 5.66 15.19 -8.47
C LEU A 222 4.17 14.88 -8.66
N ILE A 223 3.31 15.59 -7.95
CA ILE A 223 1.86 15.47 -8.03
C ILE A 223 1.35 16.60 -8.92
N CYS A 224 0.90 16.25 -10.12
CA CYS A 224 0.43 17.15 -11.14
C CYS A 224 -1.09 17.32 -11.06
N GLY A 225 -1.55 18.55 -11.02
CA GLY A 225 -2.97 18.89 -11.02
C GLY A 225 -3.38 19.74 -12.22
N ASN A 226 -4.67 20.08 -12.29
CA ASN A 226 -5.20 20.91 -13.35
C ASN A 226 -4.88 22.43 -13.23
N GLY A 227 -4.31 22.88 -12.12
CA GLY A 227 -3.90 24.26 -11.89
C GLY A 227 -2.51 24.41 -11.31
N SER A 228 -1.95 23.32 -10.72
CA SER A 228 -0.62 23.35 -10.09
C SER A 228 0.04 21.99 -10.08
N ALA A 229 1.36 21.98 -9.85
CA ALA A 229 2.09 20.78 -9.51
C ALA A 229 2.87 20.99 -8.20
N GLU A 230 2.92 19.96 -7.36
CA GLU A 230 3.61 19.98 -6.06
C GLU A 230 4.61 18.83 -5.98
N ASN A 231 5.77 19.11 -5.43
CA ASN A 231 6.77 18.08 -5.20
C ASN A 231 6.71 17.60 -3.74
N TRP A 232 6.55 16.31 -3.54
CA TRP A 232 6.43 15.64 -2.24
C TRP A 232 7.58 14.68 -2.02
N TYR A 233 7.98 14.44 -0.78
CA TYR A 233 9.04 13.52 -0.42
C TYR A 233 8.60 12.57 0.69
N ALA A 234 9.26 11.41 0.78
CA ALA A 234 9.07 10.47 1.87
C ALA A 234 9.81 10.96 3.13
N THR A 235 9.08 11.20 4.21
CA THR A 235 9.63 11.76 5.47
C THR A 235 10.39 10.73 6.29
N GLY A 236 10.19 9.43 6.02
CA GLY A 236 10.67 8.35 6.86
C GLY A 236 9.88 8.15 8.17
N THR A 237 8.80 8.91 8.38
CA THR A 237 7.95 8.83 9.58
C THR A 237 6.71 8.00 9.28
N PHE A 238 6.44 6.97 10.07
CA PHE A 238 5.33 6.05 9.83
C PHE A 238 3.94 6.73 9.86
N ALA A 239 3.72 7.68 10.78
CA ALA A 239 2.42 8.33 10.96
C ALA A 239 2.08 9.36 9.86
N ALA A 240 3.09 9.95 9.20
CA ALA A 240 2.94 10.90 8.11
C ALA A 240 4.09 10.69 7.12
N PRO A 241 4.04 9.62 6.30
CA PRO A 241 5.17 9.21 5.49
C PRO A 241 5.48 10.17 4.33
N PHE A 242 4.58 11.10 4.02
CA PHE A 242 4.76 12.07 2.94
C PHE A 242 4.51 13.50 3.41
N ALA A 243 5.33 14.43 2.89
CA ALA A 243 5.17 15.86 3.09
C ALA A 243 5.54 16.62 1.80
N PRO A 244 4.91 17.79 1.54
CA PRO A 244 5.31 18.65 0.44
C PRO A 244 6.69 19.25 0.70
N ILE A 245 7.47 19.44 -0.35
CA ILE A 245 8.75 20.16 -0.27
C ILE A 245 8.43 21.66 -0.33
N GLU A 246 8.75 22.36 0.74
CA GLU A 246 8.53 23.81 0.85
C GLU A 246 9.19 24.56 -0.32
N GLY A 247 8.44 25.48 -0.92
CA GLY A 247 8.89 26.27 -2.08
C GLY A 247 8.90 25.52 -3.42
N ARG A 248 8.53 24.24 -3.47
CA ARG A 248 8.43 23.47 -4.72
C ARG A 248 6.98 23.25 -5.14
N VAL A 249 6.26 24.35 -5.22
CA VAL A 249 4.90 24.42 -5.79
C VAL A 249 4.97 25.22 -7.09
N TYR A 250 4.47 24.62 -8.15
CA TYR A 250 4.50 25.20 -9.49
C TYR A 250 3.08 25.57 -9.90
N GLN A 251 2.85 26.87 -10.10
CA GLN A 251 1.53 27.41 -10.52
C GLN A 251 1.31 27.16 -12.00
N ARG A 252 1.27 25.89 -12.39
CA ARG A 252 1.01 25.42 -13.75
C ARG A 252 0.17 24.17 -13.71
N GLY A 253 -0.99 24.22 -14.36
CA GLY A 253 -1.79 23.05 -14.67
C GLY A 253 -1.11 22.21 -15.73
N VAL A 254 -1.44 20.93 -15.77
CA VAL A 254 -0.92 20.01 -16.78
C VAL A 254 -2.06 19.47 -17.64
N ILE A 255 -1.73 19.08 -18.86
CA ILE A 255 -2.62 18.28 -19.69
C ILE A 255 -2.41 16.82 -19.29
N GLU A 256 -3.50 16.16 -18.95
CA GLU A 256 -3.51 14.76 -18.52
C GLU A 256 -2.81 13.85 -19.53
N GLY A 257 -2.01 12.90 -19.02
CA GLY A 257 -1.27 11.94 -19.83
C GLY A 257 -0.05 12.50 -20.56
N THR A 258 0.30 13.77 -20.36
CA THR A 258 1.49 14.38 -20.97
C THR A 258 2.74 14.36 -20.08
N PRO A 259 2.64 14.33 -18.72
CA PRO A 259 3.83 14.27 -17.89
C PRO A 259 4.64 13.00 -18.12
N VAL A 260 5.94 13.15 -18.32
CA VAL A 260 6.87 12.03 -18.50
C VAL A 260 8.19 12.33 -17.82
N VAL A 261 8.75 11.34 -17.15
CA VAL A 261 10.07 11.45 -16.52
C VAL A 261 11.14 11.28 -17.59
N VAL A 262 12.02 12.27 -17.68
CA VAL A 262 13.18 12.27 -18.58
C VAL A 262 14.43 12.50 -17.73
N ARG A 263 15.19 11.45 -17.45
CA ARG A 263 16.33 11.48 -16.50
C ARG A 263 15.85 11.93 -15.11
N ASP A 264 16.37 13.06 -14.61
CA ASP A 264 16.05 13.61 -13.29
C ASP A 264 15.05 14.76 -13.35
N SER A 265 14.35 14.92 -14.47
CA SER A 265 13.38 15.98 -14.74
C SER A 265 12.05 15.39 -15.20
N VAL A 266 10.98 16.17 -15.13
CA VAL A 266 9.70 15.87 -15.74
C VAL A 266 9.45 16.81 -16.89
N VAL A 267 9.13 16.25 -18.05
CA VAL A 267 8.66 17.02 -19.22
C VAL A 267 7.14 16.87 -19.29
N LEU A 268 6.43 17.98 -19.44
CA LEU A 268 4.99 18.00 -19.51
C LEU A 268 4.48 19.10 -20.44
N VAL A 269 3.23 18.99 -20.86
CA VAL A 269 2.50 20.06 -21.55
C VAL A 269 1.65 20.80 -20.53
N GLY A 270 1.89 22.09 -20.37
CA GLY A 270 1.08 22.94 -19.52
C GLY A 270 -0.32 23.19 -20.11
N ASP A 271 -1.26 23.59 -19.26
CA ASP A 271 -2.61 23.99 -19.63
C ASP A 271 -2.64 25.17 -20.65
N ASP A 272 -1.54 25.92 -20.72
CA ASP A 272 -1.32 26.97 -21.69
C ASP A 272 -0.76 26.48 -23.04
N GLY A 273 -0.57 25.16 -23.22
CA GLY A 273 -0.06 24.53 -24.42
C GLY A 273 1.47 24.67 -24.61
N VAL A 274 2.18 25.15 -23.60
CA VAL A 274 3.65 25.24 -23.61
C VAL A 274 4.23 23.94 -23.05
N VAL A 275 5.29 23.43 -23.66
CA VAL A 275 6.04 22.30 -23.10
C VAL A 275 7.01 22.82 -22.06
N TYR A 276 6.95 22.27 -20.87
CA TYR A 276 7.81 22.63 -19.75
C TYR A 276 8.68 21.44 -19.34
N GLU A 277 9.88 21.77 -18.86
CA GLU A 277 10.71 20.88 -18.06
C GLU A 277 10.65 21.33 -16.60
N ILE A 278 10.29 20.42 -15.70
CA ILE A 278 10.36 20.61 -14.25
C ILE A 278 11.53 19.79 -13.74
N GLY A 279 12.57 20.47 -13.26
CA GLY A 279 13.78 19.80 -12.83
C GLY A 279 14.95 20.76 -12.66
N TYR A 280 16.16 20.20 -12.61
CA TYR A 280 17.39 20.97 -12.69
C TYR A 280 17.64 21.35 -14.16
N GLN A 281 17.75 22.63 -14.43
CA GLN A 281 18.00 23.09 -15.79
C GLN A 281 19.35 22.54 -16.30
N PHE A 282 19.29 21.85 -17.43
CA PHE A 282 20.45 21.22 -18.03
C PHE A 282 21.55 22.28 -18.35
N GLY A 283 22.67 22.16 -17.67
CA GLY A 283 23.90 22.92 -17.97
C GLY A 283 24.07 24.29 -17.31
N THR A 284 23.15 24.81 -16.54
CA THR A 284 23.25 26.18 -16.03
C THR A 284 22.92 26.45 -14.58
N SER A 285 22.20 25.62 -13.86
CA SER A 285 21.87 25.93 -12.46
C SER A 285 21.65 24.73 -11.57
N SER A 286 22.06 24.89 -10.32
CA SER A 286 21.72 24.01 -9.22
C SER A 286 20.30 24.23 -8.71
N GLN A 287 19.47 24.99 -9.39
CA GLN A 287 18.15 25.37 -8.96
C GLN A 287 17.08 24.55 -9.66
N TRP A 288 16.31 23.82 -8.89
CA TRP A 288 15.11 23.15 -9.36
C TRP A 288 14.05 24.17 -9.73
N GLY A 289 13.47 24.07 -10.92
CA GLY A 289 12.52 25.06 -11.41
C GLY A 289 11.65 24.53 -12.55
N VAL A 290 10.81 25.41 -13.09
CA VAL A 290 9.97 25.18 -14.27
C VAL A 290 10.53 25.98 -15.42
N HIS A 291 10.92 25.29 -16.48
CA HIS A 291 11.56 25.89 -17.64
C HIS A 291 10.77 25.62 -18.92
N PRO A 292 10.31 26.63 -19.65
CA PRO A 292 9.69 26.42 -20.96
C PRO A 292 10.76 25.93 -21.95
N ILE A 293 10.49 24.82 -22.61
CA ILE A 293 11.39 24.19 -23.59
C ILE A 293 10.85 24.22 -25.02
N SER A 294 9.55 24.51 -25.21
CA SER A 294 8.97 24.71 -26.54
C SER A 294 9.13 26.16 -27.00
N ASN A 295 9.35 26.34 -28.30
CA ASN A 295 9.23 27.65 -28.92
C ASN A 295 7.74 28.02 -29.19
N SER A 296 7.49 29.27 -29.54
CA SER A 296 6.15 29.80 -29.81
C SER A 296 5.41 29.06 -30.93
N GLY A 297 6.12 28.59 -31.95
CA GLY A 297 5.51 27.83 -33.05
C GLY A 297 5.02 26.46 -32.65
N ILE A 298 5.74 25.75 -31.79
CA ILE A 298 5.33 24.48 -31.22
C ILE A 298 4.14 24.69 -30.27
N ALA A 299 4.22 25.67 -29.38
CA ALA A 299 3.17 25.97 -28.43
C ALA A 299 1.84 26.32 -29.15
N GLU A 300 1.89 27.10 -30.25
CA GLU A 300 0.69 27.43 -31.03
C GLU A 300 0.09 26.21 -31.74
N ARG A 301 0.91 25.29 -32.23
CA ARG A 301 0.42 24.00 -32.81
C ARG A 301 -0.29 23.16 -31.75
N ILE A 302 0.26 23.05 -30.55
CA ILE A 302 -0.33 22.32 -29.44
C ILE A 302 -1.68 22.96 -29.07
N ARG A 303 -1.73 24.28 -28.89
CA ARG A 303 -2.98 25.01 -28.60
C ARG A 303 -4.05 24.79 -29.66
N THR A 304 -3.65 24.81 -30.92
CA THR A 304 -4.58 24.59 -32.03
C THR A 304 -5.14 23.16 -32.00
N GLN A 305 -4.30 22.17 -31.71
CA GLN A 305 -4.74 20.79 -31.61
C GLN A 305 -5.69 20.60 -30.43
N LEU A 306 -5.37 21.15 -29.27
CA LEU A 306 -6.22 21.09 -28.08
C LEU A 306 -7.60 21.73 -28.32
N ARG A 307 -7.65 22.87 -29.00
CA ARG A 307 -8.92 23.51 -29.37
C ARG A 307 -9.75 22.67 -30.33
N ARG A 308 -9.10 21.95 -31.25
CA ARG A 308 -9.79 21.01 -32.15
C ARG A 308 -10.39 19.83 -31.41
N GLU A 309 -9.64 19.23 -30.48
CA GLU A 309 -10.13 18.12 -29.66
C GLU A 309 -11.28 18.55 -28.75
N GLN A 310 -11.29 19.80 -28.31
CA GLN A 310 -12.38 20.40 -27.54
C GLN A 310 -13.58 20.86 -28.41
N GLY A 311 -13.50 20.73 -29.73
CA GLY A 311 -14.54 21.19 -30.66
C GLY A 311 -14.65 22.70 -30.77
N LEU A 312 -13.63 23.45 -30.36
CA LEU A 312 -13.62 24.92 -30.34
C LEU A 312 -13.16 25.55 -31.67
N VAL A 313 -12.57 24.76 -32.54
CA VAL A 313 -12.14 25.14 -33.91
C VAL A 313 -12.31 23.95 -34.84
N PRO A 314 -12.67 24.19 -36.12
CA PRO A 314 -12.83 23.12 -37.11
C PRO A 314 -11.49 22.47 -37.52
#